data_ceae5515603928deb83251bc60036e73
#
_entry.id   ceae5515603928deb83251bc60036e73
#
_cell.length_a   1.000
_cell.length_b   1.000
_cell.length_c   1.000
_cell.angle_alpha   90.00
_cell.angle_beta   90.00
_cell.angle_gamma   90.00
#
_symmetry.space_group_name_H-M   'P 1'
#
loop_
_entity.id
_entity.type
_entity.pdbx_description
1 polymer ?
#
loop_
_entity_poly.entity_id
_entity_poly.type
_entity_poly.pdbx_seq_one_letter_code
_entity_poly.pdbx_strand_id
1 'polypeptide(L)'
;MIGRNDPCLCGSGKKYKKCCESKQAVSIEEVQSEELERILQTVYEEYPERKDINEFMAVVKKWSGQLDTYYVEEMIEAIVLDEFFFRHKPEIWKGYLEKQQKKVIRPTLEKAVNTWRDPRIFIGEVVAVDDNYMSVKNIMEDETILLRRESEKPVPVGVHLYCFILPDGTSKENHYLAVSSLIFF
;
A
#
# COMPACT_ATOMS: atom_id res chain seq x y z
N MET A 1 16.26 16.35 26.02
CA MET A 1 17.11 15.65 25.00
C MET A 1 17.11 14.17 25.36
N ILE A 2 16.89 13.28 24.38
CA ILE A 2 16.98 11.82 24.60
C ILE A 2 18.46 11.42 24.67
N GLY A 3 18.82 10.58 25.65
CA GLY A 3 20.16 10.02 25.76
C GLY A 3 20.42 8.90 24.76
N ARG A 4 21.65 8.71 24.30
CA ARG A 4 22.03 7.66 23.31
C ARG A 4 21.62 6.23 23.71
N ASN A 5 21.59 5.96 25.03
CA ASN A 5 21.27 4.65 25.58
C ASN A 5 19.80 4.50 25.98
N ASP A 6 19.01 5.58 25.93
CA ASP A 6 17.59 5.56 26.29
C ASP A 6 16.78 4.80 25.23
N PRO A 7 15.58 4.27 25.60
CA PRO A 7 14.65 3.70 24.64
C PRO A 7 14.31 4.71 23.54
N CYS A 8 14.33 4.27 22.28
CA CYS A 8 14.05 5.16 21.16
C CYS A 8 12.60 5.64 21.19
N LEU A 9 12.39 6.94 21.02
CA LEU A 9 11.05 7.57 21.01
C LEU A 9 10.13 7.05 19.91
N CYS A 10 10.69 6.43 18.85
CA CYS A 10 9.90 5.82 17.79
C CYS A 10 9.14 4.55 18.19
N GLY A 11 9.22 4.12 19.46
CA GLY A 11 8.52 2.94 19.99
C GLY A 11 9.10 1.59 19.55
N SER A 12 10.29 1.55 18.91
CA SER A 12 10.91 0.29 18.44
C SER A 12 11.47 -0.61 19.55
N GLY A 13 11.46 -0.19 20.82
CA GLY A 13 12.10 -0.89 21.92
C GLY A 13 13.63 -0.92 21.87
N LYS A 14 14.27 -0.44 20.81
CA LYS A 14 15.73 -0.37 20.66
C LYS A 14 16.28 0.89 21.33
N LYS A 15 17.57 0.86 21.72
CA LYS A 15 18.28 2.06 22.21
C LYS A 15 18.35 3.10 21.09
N TYR A 16 18.22 4.39 21.43
CA TYR A 16 18.24 5.50 20.47
C TYR A 16 19.43 5.43 19.50
N LYS A 17 20.65 5.18 20.01
CA LYS A 17 21.87 5.03 19.21
C LYS A 17 21.87 3.88 18.19
N LYS A 18 21.02 2.85 18.43
CA LYS A 18 20.88 1.70 17.52
C LYS A 18 19.61 1.76 16.66
N CYS A 19 18.93 2.89 16.69
CA CYS A 19 17.69 3.13 15.96
C CYS A 19 17.73 4.47 15.23
N CYS A 20 17.05 5.49 15.73
CA CYS A 20 16.92 6.78 15.03
C CYS A 20 18.18 7.65 15.04
N GLU A 21 19.12 7.47 15.98
CA GLU A 21 20.39 8.22 15.94
C GLU A 21 21.27 7.80 14.76
N SER A 22 21.26 6.53 14.38
CA SER A 22 22.05 6.02 13.24
C SER A 22 21.47 6.42 11.87
N LYS A 23 20.20 6.80 11.83
CA LYS A 23 19.50 7.34 10.66
C LYS A 23 19.46 8.87 10.78
N GLN A 24 20.59 9.54 10.61
CA GLN A 24 20.68 11.01 10.68
C GLN A 24 19.64 11.65 9.76
N ALA A 25 18.76 12.45 10.34
CA ALA A 25 17.79 13.33 9.70
C ALA A 25 16.52 12.69 9.08
N VAL A 26 16.24 11.40 9.27
CA VAL A 26 14.95 10.82 8.83
C VAL A 26 13.92 11.00 9.93
N SER A 27 12.74 11.53 9.60
CA SER A 27 11.64 11.70 10.56
C SER A 27 11.10 10.34 11.04
N ILE A 28 10.39 10.33 12.17
CA ILE A 28 9.77 9.09 12.67
C ILE A 28 8.71 8.63 11.68
N GLU A 29 8.01 9.58 11.06
CA GLU A 29 7.00 9.35 10.04
C GLU A 29 7.59 8.68 8.80
N GLU A 30 8.74 9.14 8.31
CA GLU A 30 9.43 8.52 7.17
C GLU A 30 9.85 7.07 7.47
N VAL A 31 10.39 6.81 8.66
CA VAL A 31 10.76 5.44 9.07
C VAL A 31 9.54 4.52 9.12
N GLN A 32 8.41 5.03 9.61
CA GLN A 32 7.15 4.27 9.66
C GLN A 32 6.61 4.01 8.25
N SER A 33 6.68 5.01 7.39
CA SER A 33 6.30 4.90 5.98
C SER A 33 7.09 3.80 5.26
N GLU A 34 8.44 3.84 5.37
CA GLU A 34 9.31 2.80 4.79
C GLU A 34 8.99 1.39 5.31
N GLU A 35 8.66 1.26 6.60
CA GLU A 35 8.30 -0.05 7.19
C GLU A 35 6.94 -0.54 6.67
N LEU A 36 5.96 0.35 6.48
CA LEU A 36 4.66 0.01 5.89
C LEU A 36 4.80 -0.39 4.42
N GLU A 37 5.56 0.37 3.63
CA GLU A 37 5.84 0.05 2.23
C GLU A 37 6.51 -1.32 2.09
N ARG A 38 7.49 -1.62 2.95
CA ARG A 38 8.12 -2.93 2.95
C ARG A 38 7.14 -4.06 3.26
N ILE A 39 6.17 -3.86 4.17
CA ILE A 39 5.12 -4.85 4.44
C ILE A 39 4.30 -5.07 3.17
N LEU A 40 3.92 -4.03 2.44
CA LEU A 40 3.18 -4.15 1.18
C LEU A 40 3.98 -4.85 0.08
N GLN A 41 5.25 -4.49 -0.10
CA GLN A 41 6.11 -5.10 -1.12
C GLN A 41 6.35 -6.59 -0.86
N THR A 42 6.56 -6.98 0.41
CA THR A 42 6.87 -8.37 0.76
C THR A 42 5.74 -9.34 0.41
N VAL A 43 4.47 -8.92 0.37
CA VAL A 43 3.39 -9.82 -0.04
C VAL A 43 3.55 -10.27 -1.49
N TYR A 44 3.97 -9.38 -2.38
CA TYR A 44 4.17 -9.69 -3.80
C TYR A 44 5.42 -10.55 -4.05
N GLU A 45 6.37 -10.56 -3.12
CA GLU A 45 7.55 -11.44 -3.16
C GLU A 45 7.23 -12.85 -2.63
N GLU A 46 6.37 -12.95 -1.60
CA GLU A 46 6.02 -14.22 -0.94
C GLU A 46 4.87 -14.98 -1.63
N TYR A 47 4.01 -14.29 -2.40
CA TYR A 47 2.77 -14.84 -2.96
C TYR A 47 2.56 -14.47 -4.44
N PRO A 48 1.79 -15.28 -5.22
CA PRO A 48 1.11 -16.51 -4.80
C PRO A 48 2.08 -17.64 -4.46
N GLU A 49 1.74 -18.46 -3.48
CA GLU A 49 2.50 -19.68 -3.19
C GLU A 49 2.36 -20.67 -4.35
N ARG A 50 3.31 -21.61 -4.45
CA ARG A 50 3.36 -22.60 -5.55
C ARG A 50 2.03 -23.35 -5.76
N LYS A 51 1.28 -23.60 -4.68
CA LYS A 51 -0.03 -24.26 -4.71
C LYS A 51 -1.12 -23.42 -5.39
N ASP A 52 -0.99 -22.10 -5.36
CA ASP A 52 -1.99 -21.15 -5.86
C ASP A 52 -1.73 -20.69 -7.29
N ILE A 53 -0.52 -20.99 -7.84
CA ILE A 53 -0.09 -20.51 -9.17
C ILE A 53 -1.06 -20.92 -10.29
N ASN A 54 -1.53 -22.16 -10.30
CA ASN A 54 -2.42 -22.62 -11.36
C ASN A 54 -3.74 -21.84 -11.37
N GLU A 55 -4.28 -21.55 -10.20
CA GLU A 55 -5.51 -20.79 -10.05
C GLU A 55 -5.28 -19.31 -10.42
N PHE A 56 -4.16 -18.73 -9.97
CA PHE A 56 -3.74 -17.40 -10.39
C PHE A 56 -3.63 -17.28 -11.92
N MET A 57 -2.94 -18.21 -12.57
CA MET A 57 -2.79 -18.21 -14.03
C MET A 57 -4.12 -18.37 -14.77
N ALA A 58 -5.08 -19.09 -14.20
CA ALA A 58 -6.42 -19.18 -14.77
C ALA A 58 -7.17 -17.82 -14.71
N VAL A 59 -6.98 -17.06 -13.62
CA VAL A 59 -7.52 -15.69 -13.49
C VAL A 59 -6.82 -14.75 -14.45
N VAL A 60 -5.47 -14.80 -14.57
CA VAL A 60 -4.71 -14.02 -15.57
C VAL A 60 -5.26 -14.26 -16.97
N LYS A 61 -5.38 -15.51 -17.39
CA LYS A 61 -5.90 -15.87 -18.73
C LYS A 61 -7.30 -15.32 -18.99
N LYS A 62 -8.18 -15.36 -17.98
CA LYS A 62 -9.54 -14.79 -18.09
C LYS A 62 -9.51 -13.29 -18.32
N TRP A 63 -8.68 -12.56 -17.56
CA TRP A 63 -8.59 -11.10 -17.67
C TRP A 63 -7.84 -10.67 -18.91
N SER A 64 -6.77 -11.37 -19.32
CA SER A 64 -6.03 -11.08 -20.55
C SER A 64 -6.96 -11.05 -21.76
N GLY A 65 -7.86 -12.02 -21.89
CA GLY A 65 -8.83 -12.03 -22.98
C GLY A 65 -9.85 -10.86 -22.98
N GLN A 66 -9.90 -10.06 -21.93
CA GLN A 66 -10.75 -8.87 -21.81
C GLN A 66 -9.98 -7.55 -21.91
N LEU A 67 -8.72 -7.54 -21.51
CA LEU A 67 -7.93 -6.33 -21.31
C LEU A 67 -6.77 -6.17 -22.30
N ASP A 68 -6.38 -7.20 -23.05
CA ASP A 68 -5.22 -7.21 -23.97
C ASP A 68 -5.30 -6.14 -25.07
N THR A 69 -6.51 -5.67 -25.39
CA THR A 69 -6.72 -4.56 -26.34
C THR A 69 -6.36 -3.19 -25.74
N TYR A 70 -6.36 -3.06 -24.43
CA TYR A 70 -6.22 -1.80 -23.71
C TYR A 70 -4.91 -1.68 -22.94
N TYR A 71 -4.35 -2.78 -22.47
CA TYR A 71 -3.21 -2.82 -21.57
C TYR A 71 -2.17 -3.85 -22.01
N VAL A 72 -0.91 -3.56 -21.73
CA VAL A 72 0.19 -4.51 -21.89
C VAL A 72 0.12 -5.60 -20.82
N GLU A 73 0.74 -6.74 -21.09
CA GLU A 73 0.65 -7.95 -20.25
C GLU A 73 1.06 -7.69 -18.79
N GLU A 74 2.13 -6.92 -18.57
CA GLU A 74 2.62 -6.57 -17.23
C GLU A 74 1.59 -5.78 -16.40
N MET A 75 0.82 -4.90 -17.05
CA MET A 75 -0.25 -4.16 -16.38
C MET A 75 -1.45 -5.06 -16.05
N ILE A 76 -1.78 -5.99 -16.95
CA ILE A 76 -2.83 -6.96 -16.71
C ILE A 76 -2.47 -7.86 -15.55
N GLU A 77 -1.23 -8.34 -15.50
CA GLU A 77 -0.73 -9.15 -14.37
C GLU A 77 -0.82 -8.39 -13.05
N ALA A 78 -0.43 -7.12 -13.00
CA ALA A 78 -0.53 -6.28 -11.80
C ALA A 78 -1.99 -6.12 -11.34
N ILE A 79 -2.92 -5.81 -12.24
CA ILE A 79 -4.36 -5.72 -11.94
C ILE A 79 -4.88 -7.05 -11.39
N VAL A 80 -4.53 -8.14 -12.06
CA VAL A 80 -5.00 -9.49 -11.68
C VAL A 80 -4.42 -9.94 -10.36
N LEU A 81 -3.18 -9.56 -10.05
CA LEU A 81 -2.53 -9.90 -8.79
C LEU A 81 -3.28 -9.28 -7.60
N ASP A 82 -3.67 -8.02 -7.72
CA ASP A 82 -4.47 -7.33 -6.71
C ASP A 82 -5.87 -7.95 -6.57
N GLU A 83 -6.56 -8.17 -7.69
CA GLU A 83 -7.85 -8.86 -7.70
C GLU A 83 -7.76 -10.24 -7.06
N PHE A 84 -6.67 -10.97 -7.32
CA PHE A 84 -6.45 -12.30 -6.76
C PHE A 84 -6.29 -12.26 -5.25
N PHE A 85 -5.45 -11.37 -4.71
CA PHE A 85 -5.18 -11.28 -3.27
C PHE A 85 -6.32 -10.67 -2.47
N PHE A 86 -7.03 -9.69 -3.04
CA PHE A 86 -7.98 -8.90 -2.26
C PHE A 86 -9.44 -9.32 -2.47
N ARG A 87 -9.76 -9.99 -3.59
CA ARG A 87 -11.12 -10.40 -3.91
C ARG A 87 -11.29 -11.89 -4.17
N HIS A 88 -10.36 -12.51 -4.90
CA HIS A 88 -10.50 -13.91 -5.27
C HIS A 88 -10.05 -14.84 -4.13
N LYS A 89 -8.92 -14.53 -3.49
CA LYS A 89 -8.36 -15.25 -2.34
C LYS A 89 -7.99 -14.32 -1.18
N PRO A 90 -8.96 -13.63 -0.57
CA PRO A 90 -8.69 -12.66 0.49
C PRO A 90 -8.06 -13.29 1.76
N GLU A 91 -8.16 -14.61 1.90
CA GLU A 91 -7.47 -15.35 2.97
C GLU A 91 -5.95 -15.30 2.85
N ILE A 92 -5.39 -15.16 1.65
CA ILE A 92 -3.93 -14.97 1.45
C ILE A 92 -3.50 -13.67 2.11
N TRP A 93 -4.16 -12.55 1.78
CA TRP A 93 -3.88 -11.25 2.35
C TRP A 93 -4.07 -11.24 3.87
N LYS A 94 -5.20 -11.74 4.36
CA LYS A 94 -5.51 -11.79 5.79
C LYS A 94 -4.48 -12.63 6.56
N GLY A 95 -4.13 -13.80 6.05
CA GLY A 95 -3.11 -14.66 6.66
C GLY A 95 -1.71 -14.05 6.62
N TYR A 96 -1.38 -13.31 5.56
CA TYR A 96 -0.14 -12.54 5.48
C TYR A 96 -0.09 -11.46 6.56
N LEU A 97 -1.15 -10.64 6.70
CA LEU A 97 -1.22 -9.62 7.74
C LEU A 97 -1.08 -10.19 9.14
N GLU A 98 -1.70 -11.32 9.44
CA GLU A 98 -1.57 -11.99 10.74
C GLU A 98 -0.13 -12.42 11.03
N LYS A 99 0.63 -12.84 10.01
CA LYS A 99 2.07 -13.12 10.12
C LYS A 99 2.87 -11.84 10.40
N GLN A 100 2.53 -10.75 9.70
CA GLN A 100 3.23 -9.47 9.89
C GLN A 100 2.93 -8.83 11.25
N GLN A 101 1.70 -8.88 11.73
CA GLN A 101 1.34 -8.39 13.06
C GLN A 101 2.22 -8.97 14.18
N LYS A 102 2.58 -10.26 14.08
CA LYS A 102 3.48 -10.91 15.04
C LYS A 102 4.93 -10.40 14.98
N LYS A 103 5.32 -9.79 13.86
CA LYS A 103 6.68 -9.25 13.63
C LYS A 103 6.77 -7.75 13.91
N VAL A 104 5.64 -7.03 13.91
CA VAL A 104 5.58 -5.58 14.11
C VAL A 104 5.82 -5.26 15.59
N ILE A 105 6.84 -4.44 15.83
CA ILE A 105 7.27 -4.08 17.19
C ILE A 105 6.72 -2.69 17.60
N ARG A 106 6.37 -1.85 16.62
CA ARG A 106 5.92 -0.47 16.87
C ARG A 106 4.41 -0.39 17.02
N PRO A 107 3.87 0.16 18.12
CA PRO A 107 2.43 0.25 18.33
C PRO A 107 1.68 1.02 17.25
N THR A 108 2.34 2.04 16.64
CA THR A 108 1.76 2.84 15.54
C THR A 108 1.60 2.02 14.26
N LEU A 109 2.59 1.19 13.92
CA LEU A 109 2.52 0.27 12.79
C LEU A 109 1.50 -0.84 13.03
N GLU A 110 1.42 -1.37 14.24
CA GLU A 110 0.41 -2.36 14.60
C GLU A 110 -1.00 -1.81 14.35
N LYS A 111 -1.28 -0.59 14.76
CA LYS A 111 -2.56 0.08 14.48
C LYS A 111 -2.83 0.19 12.98
N ALA A 112 -1.85 0.65 12.20
CA ALA A 112 -1.99 0.78 10.75
C ALA A 112 -2.29 -0.58 10.10
N VAL A 113 -1.48 -1.61 10.37
CA VAL A 113 -1.66 -2.96 9.81
C VAL A 113 -3.00 -3.57 10.22
N ASN A 114 -3.52 -3.26 11.42
CA ASN A 114 -4.86 -3.71 11.84
C ASN A 114 -5.98 -3.10 10.98
N THR A 115 -5.79 -1.91 10.41
CA THR A 115 -6.78 -1.28 9.51
C THR A 115 -6.71 -1.81 8.07
N TRP A 116 -5.69 -2.63 7.74
CA TRP A 116 -5.42 -3.09 6.36
C TRP A 116 -6.13 -4.40 5.97
N ARG A 117 -7.02 -4.92 6.81
CA ARG A 117 -7.65 -6.24 6.58
C ARG A 117 -8.48 -6.33 5.30
N ASP A 118 -9.11 -5.24 4.92
CA ASP A 118 -10.05 -5.20 3.80
C ASP A 118 -9.71 -4.02 2.86
N PRO A 119 -8.75 -4.21 1.92
CA PRO A 119 -8.44 -3.23 0.91
C PRO A 119 -9.67 -2.89 0.08
N ARG A 120 -9.86 -1.60 -0.22
CA ARG A 120 -11.02 -1.10 -0.96
C ARG A 120 -10.63 -0.69 -2.37
N ILE A 121 -11.39 -1.11 -3.36
CA ILE A 121 -11.27 -0.57 -4.71
C ILE A 121 -11.62 0.92 -4.70
N PHE A 122 -10.82 1.70 -5.38
CA PHE A 122 -11.09 3.10 -5.62
C PHE A 122 -10.91 3.44 -7.09
N ILE A 123 -11.92 4.10 -7.66
CA ILE A 123 -11.91 4.60 -9.02
C ILE A 123 -12.23 6.08 -8.94
N GLY A 124 -11.34 6.94 -9.41
CA GLY A 124 -11.53 8.36 -9.23
C GLY A 124 -10.77 9.22 -10.23
N GLU A 125 -11.12 10.50 -10.25
CA GLU A 125 -10.46 11.55 -11.03
C GLU A 125 -9.50 12.32 -10.14
N VAL A 126 -8.28 12.52 -10.60
CA VAL A 126 -7.29 13.37 -9.92
C VAL A 126 -7.72 14.83 -10.08
N VAL A 127 -8.12 15.48 -8.98
CA VAL A 127 -8.61 16.86 -8.98
C VAL A 127 -7.56 17.87 -8.49
N ALA A 128 -6.55 17.43 -7.74
CA ALA A 128 -5.40 18.24 -7.34
C ALA A 128 -4.20 17.36 -7.02
N VAL A 129 -2.99 17.92 -7.09
CA VAL A 129 -1.72 17.23 -6.76
C VAL A 129 -0.84 18.19 -5.98
N ASP A 130 -0.31 17.74 -4.85
CA ASP A 130 0.76 18.40 -4.12
C ASP A 130 2.01 17.50 -4.02
N ASP A 131 3.00 17.89 -3.23
CA ASP A 131 4.27 17.16 -3.15
C ASP A 131 4.10 15.74 -2.56
N ASN A 132 3.14 15.53 -1.67
CA ASN A 132 2.96 14.30 -0.91
C ASN A 132 1.72 13.50 -1.31
N TYR A 133 0.67 14.19 -1.77
CA TYR A 133 -0.65 13.59 -2.02
C TYR A 133 -1.25 14.02 -3.36
N MET A 134 -2.14 13.17 -3.84
CA MET A 134 -3.10 13.48 -4.89
C MET A 134 -4.49 13.53 -4.26
N SER A 135 -5.23 14.61 -4.49
CA SER A 135 -6.66 14.66 -4.19
C SER A 135 -7.41 13.93 -5.30
N VAL A 136 -8.09 12.86 -4.97
CA VAL A 136 -8.79 12.03 -5.95
C VAL A 136 -10.28 11.97 -5.58
N LYS A 137 -11.12 12.45 -6.49
CA LYS A 137 -12.58 12.41 -6.34
C LYS A 137 -13.12 11.10 -6.91
N ASN A 138 -13.86 10.37 -6.09
CA ASN A 138 -14.53 9.13 -6.50
C ASN A 138 -15.55 9.41 -7.62
N ILE A 139 -15.56 8.59 -8.67
CA ILE A 139 -16.50 8.75 -9.79
C ILE A 139 -17.87 8.11 -9.53
N MET A 140 -17.98 7.26 -8.52
CA MET A 140 -19.21 6.54 -8.19
C MET A 140 -19.92 7.11 -6.96
N GLU A 141 -19.20 7.76 -6.05
CA GLU A 141 -19.66 8.23 -4.76
C GLU A 141 -19.20 9.67 -4.53
N ASP A 142 -19.92 10.43 -3.68
CA ASP A 142 -19.50 11.78 -3.30
C ASP A 142 -18.43 11.74 -2.21
N GLU A 143 -17.27 11.23 -2.57
CA GLU A 143 -16.10 11.09 -1.71
C GLU A 143 -14.86 11.67 -2.39
N THR A 144 -14.02 12.37 -1.63
CA THR A 144 -12.68 12.78 -2.07
C THR A 144 -11.66 12.29 -1.06
N ILE A 145 -10.63 11.61 -1.54
CA ILE A 145 -9.54 11.10 -0.72
C ILE A 145 -8.23 11.83 -1.01
N LEU A 146 -7.30 11.74 -0.08
CA LEU A 146 -5.90 12.11 -0.26
C LEU A 146 -5.08 10.82 -0.42
N LEU A 147 -4.68 10.54 -1.65
CA LEU A 147 -3.89 9.37 -1.99
C LEU A 147 -2.41 9.74 -1.97
N ARG A 148 -1.62 9.06 -1.14
CA ARG A 148 -0.20 9.32 -1.00
C ARG A 148 0.55 9.02 -2.30
N ARG A 149 1.45 9.92 -2.69
CA ARG A 149 2.31 9.75 -3.85
C ARG A 149 3.50 8.88 -3.50
N GLU A 150 3.79 7.91 -4.36
CA GLU A 150 4.94 7.02 -4.24
C GLU A 150 6.13 7.49 -5.10
N SER A 151 5.91 8.45 -5.98
CA SER A 151 6.96 8.98 -6.85
C SER A 151 6.75 10.47 -7.14
N GLU A 152 7.85 11.14 -7.48
CA GLU A 152 7.85 12.56 -7.90
C GLU A 152 7.37 12.75 -9.36
N LYS A 153 7.04 11.67 -10.08
CA LYS A 153 6.55 11.79 -11.46
C LYS A 153 5.31 12.65 -11.50
N PRO A 154 5.22 13.61 -12.44
CA PRO A 154 4.05 14.45 -12.57
C PRO A 154 2.82 13.61 -12.93
N VAL A 155 1.72 13.87 -12.23
CA VAL A 155 0.41 13.27 -12.53
C VAL A 155 -0.52 14.40 -12.99
N PRO A 156 -1.09 14.31 -14.20
CA PRO A 156 -2.01 15.35 -14.70
C PRO A 156 -3.30 15.39 -13.87
N VAL A 157 -3.81 16.59 -13.61
CA VAL A 157 -5.17 16.79 -13.11
C VAL A 157 -6.16 16.45 -14.22
N GLY A 158 -7.27 15.82 -13.86
CA GLY A 158 -8.30 15.35 -14.79
C GLY A 158 -8.10 13.92 -15.29
N VAL A 159 -6.97 13.28 -14.96
CA VAL A 159 -6.76 11.87 -15.30
C VAL A 159 -7.54 10.97 -14.33
N HIS A 160 -8.07 9.89 -14.84
CA HIS A 160 -8.74 8.87 -14.02
C HIS A 160 -7.75 7.80 -13.57
N LEU A 161 -8.00 7.24 -12.40
CA LEU A 161 -7.19 6.12 -11.88
C LEU A 161 -8.06 5.04 -11.25
N TYR A 162 -7.51 3.84 -11.27
CA TYR A 162 -7.99 2.66 -10.54
C TYR A 162 -6.87 2.13 -9.64
N CYS A 163 -7.20 1.80 -8.40
CA CYS A 163 -6.31 1.10 -7.49
C CYS A 163 -7.08 0.45 -6.34
N PHE A 164 -6.42 -0.42 -5.58
CA PHE A 164 -6.83 -0.76 -4.23
C PHE A 164 -6.18 0.20 -3.24
N ILE A 165 -6.94 0.66 -2.27
CA ILE A 165 -6.48 1.61 -1.27
C ILE A 165 -6.56 1.05 0.15
N LEU A 166 -5.62 1.50 0.98
CA LEU A 166 -5.55 1.26 2.41
C LEU A 166 -5.30 2.58 3.15
N PRO A 167 -5.75 2.73 4.41
CA PRO A 167 -5.33 3.86 5.24
C PRO A 167 -3.81 3.98 5.28
N ASP A 168 -3.26 5.18 5.12
CA ASP A 168 -1.82 5.42 5.00
C ASP A 168 -1.05 5.32 6.33
N GLY A 169 -1.74 5.04 7.42
CA GLY A 169 -1.16 4.89 8.76
C GLY A 169 -0.94 6.20 9.51
N THR A 170 -1.23 7.36 8.93
CA THR A 170 -1.08 8.67 9.59
C THR A 170 -2.16 8.97 10.64
N SER A 171 -3.19 8.15 10.77
CA SER A 171 -4.39 8.38 11.61
C SER A 171 -5.20 9.63 11.22
N LYS A 172 -4.94 10.18 10.04
CA LYS A 172 -5.74 11.28 9.48
C LYS A 172 -6.89 10.68 8.67
N GLU A 173 -8.06 11.30 8.78
CA GLU A 173 -9.19 10.91 7.96
C GLU A 173 -8.92 11.16 6.47
N ASN A 174 -9.47 10.30 5.63
CA ASN A 174 -9.38 10.38 4.16
C ASN A 174 -7.94 10.33 3.58
N HIS A 175 -6.94 9.89 4.37
CA HIS A 175 -5.57 9.69 3.91
C HIS A 175 -5.33 8.21 3.63
N TYR A 176 -4.95 7.91 2.39
CA TYR A 176 -4.78 6.55 1.88
C TYR A 176 -3.46 6.38 1.14
N LEU A 177 -3.03 5.15 1.01
CA LEU A 177 -1.99 4.72 0.08
C LEU A 177 -2.56 3.71 -0.92
N ALA A 178 -1.97 3.61 -2.08
CA ALA A 178 -2.24 2.52 -3.01
C ALA A 178 -1.56 1.24 -2.52
N VAL A 179 -2.24 0.11 -2.66
CA VAL A 179 -1.67 -1.18 -2.23
C VAL A 179 -0.59 -1.63 -3.21
N SER A 180 -0.84 -1.38 -4.47
CA SER A 180 0.05 -1.73 -5.59
C SER A 180 0.12 -0.61 -6.62
N SER A 181 0.20 -0.98 -7.89
CA SER A 181 0.31 -0.03 -8.98
C SER A 181 -0.97 0.80 -9.17
N LEU A 182 -0.79 2.09 -9.44
CA LEU A 182 -1.84 2.98 -9.93
C LEU A 182 -2.05 2.72 -11.43
N ILE A 183 -3.26 2.40 -11.82
CA ILE A 183 -3.63 2.24 -13.23
C ILE A 183 -4.34 3.51 -13.68
N PHE A 184 -3.72 4.27 -14.56
CA PHE A 184 -4.27 5.50 -15.13
C PHE A 184 -4.97 5.21 -16.46
N PHE A 185 -6.08 5.92 -16.75
CA PHE A 185 -6.86 5.78 -17.99
C PHE A 185 -7.63 7.08 -18.37
#